data_cf8829f888ec9ee2135a20c20c03e48d
#
_entry.id   cf8829f888ec9ee2135a20c20c03e48d
#
_cell.length_a   1.000
_cell.length_b   1.000
_cell.length_c   1.000
_cell.angle_alpha   90.00
_cell.angle_beta   90.00
_cell.angle_gamma   90.00
#
_symmetry.space_group_name_H-M   'P 1'
#
loop_
_entity.id
_entity.type
_entity.pdbx_description
1 polymer ?
#
loop_
_entity_poly.entity_id
_entity_poly.type
_entity_poly.pdbx_seq_one_letter_code
_entity_poly.pdbx_strand_id
1 'polypeptide(L)'
;MTDARLPDLSTLLPQELAAELLALARSGGADFADLYAEHAIVTGFTLDERRVKTASYSVLQGVGVRAIRGEQTGYAYADGFAPDALREAARVASAVARTAPPAATRAGAPVAFRVTPGEPPFVLRDPATLALDEAAKVSMLNRADDAARAHDPRVREVSVSLGTSAKSFLVANSDGVWAEDRTHLSRLVVSALALDGDQRQESFGAAGGCVEAGYYATQRTPETVAREAAASAVLLLSAREPEAGSYPVVVCNGWGGVMVHECFGHSMEGDTIRRKTSIRATQMGQQVAARGVTIVDSGLVPYSRGSFRVDDEGTPAQRTELVRDGVLVGYLWDRLNARLTGNAPTGNGRRSSYRDYPLCRMTNTYIEPGGVAPEALMADVKRGLYCKQLGGGSVSPADGNFSFQVTEGWQIENGKLTHPVRNATLTGNGNDAMLKIDGVGSDLAIDGTTGSCGKDGQWKPVGVGQPTVRFTGITVGGTAL
;
A
#
# COMPACT_ATOMS: atom_id res chain seq x y z
N MET A 1 -1.08 18.82 -27.61
CA MET A 1 -1.23 18.27 -26.25
C MET A 1 -2.53 17.51 -26.21
N THR A 2 -2.47 16.20 -26.12
CA THR A 2 -3.65 15.34 -26.04
C THR A 2 -4.37 15.64 -24.73
N ASP A 3 -5.68 15.87 -24.80
CA ASP A 3 -6.53 16.09 -23.65
C ASP A 3 -6.37 14.89 -22.68
N ALA A 4 -5.68 15.10 -21.55
CA ALA A 4 -5.30 14.06 -20.59
C ALA A 4 -6.48 13.58 -19.74
N ARG A 5 -7.72 13.67 -20.25
CA ARG A 5 -8.91 13.15 -19.59
C ARG A 5 -8.96 11.63 -19.71
N LEU A 6 -9.15 10.98 -18.58
CA LEU A 6 -9.42 9.55 -18.57
C LEU A 6 -10.73 9.27 -19.32
N PRO A 7 -10.77 8.27 -20.23
CA PRO A 7 -11.98 7.94 -20.96
C PRO A 7 -13.08 7.42 -20.03
N ASP A 8 -14.30 7.55 -20.47
CA ASP A 8 -15.44 6.83 -19.92
C ASP A 8 -15.39 5.39 -20.42
N LEU A 9 -15.06 4.46 -19.53
CA LEU A 9 -14.89 3.04 -19.88
C LEU A 9 -16.21 2.37 -20.25
N SER A 10 -17.35 2.89 -19.81
CA SER A 10 -18.67 2.37 -20.19
C SER A 10 -18.97 2.54 -21.69
N THR A 11 -18.31 3.52 -22.34
CA THR A 11 -18.41 3.70 -23.79
C THR A 11 -17.51 2.71 -24.56
N LEU A 12 -16.38 2.30 -23.96
CA LEU A 12 -15.42 1.36 -24.54
C LEU A 12 -15.81 -0.11 -24.31
N LEU A 13 -16.49 -0.37 -23.20
CA LEU A 13 -17.04 -1.67 -22.82
C LEU A 13 -18.54 -1.50 -22.49
N PRO A 14 -19.43 -1.40 -23.49
CA PRO A 14 -20.87 -1.29 -23.25
C PRO A 14 -21.45 -2.50 -22.51
N GLN A 15 -22.54 -2.29 -21.77
CA GLN A 15 -23.17 -3.36 -20.97
C GLN A 15 -23.56 -4.61 -21.79
N GLU A 16 -24.00 -4.43 -23.02
CA GLU A 16 -24.36 -5.53 -23.94
C GLU A 16 -23.14 -6.39 -24.25
N LEU A 17 -21.99 -5.77 -24.58
CA LEU A 17 -20.75 -6.49 -24.81
C LEU A 17 -20.25 -7.15 -23.52
N ALA A 18 -20.30 -6.47 -22.40
CA ALA A 18 -19.92 -7.04 -21.11
C ALA A 18 -20.76 -8.28 -20.75
N ALA A 19 -22.07 -8.23 -20.96
CA ALA A 19 -22.96 -9.37 -20.74
C ALA A 19 -22.61 -10.56 -21.66
N GLU A 20 -22.33 -10.31 -22.94
CA GLU A 20 -21.86 -11.32 -23.90
C GLU A 20 -20.56 -11.98 -23.40
N LEU A 21 -19.55 -11.18 -23.03
CA LEU A 21 -18.25 -11.67 -22.57
C LEU A 21 -18.38 -12.51 -21.30
N LEU A 22 -19.22 -12.10 -20.34
CA LEU A 22 -19.49 -12.86 -19.12
C LEU A 22 -20.20 -14.20 -19.43
N ALA A 23 -21.11 -14.22 -20.40
CA ALA A 23 -21.74 -15.47 -20.85
C ALA A 23 -20.72 -16.41 -21.48
N LEU A 24 -19.81 -15.90 -22.34
CA LEU A 24 -18.71 -16.66 -22.92
C LEU A 24 -17.75 -17.19 -21.85
N ALA A 25 -17.35 -16.38 -20.90
CA ALA A 25 -16.47 -16.78 -19.80
C ALA A 25 -17.10 -17.89 -18.94
N ARG A 26 -18.44 -17.93 -18.82
CA ARG A 26 -19.18 -18.97 -18.08
C ARG A 26 -19.55 -20.19 -18.92
N SER A 27 -19.39 -20.16 -20.23
CA SER A 27 -19.83 -21.24 -21.14
C SER A 27 -19.20 -22.60 -20.83
N GLY A 28 -18.01 -22.62 -20.17
CA GLY A 28 -17.33 -23.83 -19.68
C GLY A 28 -17.87 -24.37 -18.35
N GLY A 29 -18.96 -23.83 -17.81
CA GLY A 29 -19.54 -24.24 -16.54
C GLY A 29 -18.87 -23.53 -15.32
N ALA A 30 -18.34 -22.32 -15.51
CA ALA A 30 -17.86 -21.53 -14.39
C ALA A 30 -19.01 -21.00 -13.53
N ASP A 31 -18.83 -21.03 -12.22
CA ASP A 31 -19.80 -20.57 -11.22
C ASP A 31 -19.91 -19.03 -11.20
N PHE A 32 -18.81 -18.38 -11.51
CA PHE A 32 -18.68 -16.93 -11.49
C PHE A 32 -17.72 -16.47 -12.61
N ALA A 33 -17.99 -15.27 -13.15
CA ALA A 33 -17.07 -14.58 -14.05
C ALA A 33 -17.07 -13.08 -13.75
N ASP A 34 -15.94 -12.43 -13.96
CA ASP A 34 -15.82 -10.97 -13.97
C ASP A 34 -14.94 -10.45 -15.09
N LEU A 35 -15.17 -9.18 -15.40
CA LEU A 35 -14.40 -8.35 -16.30
C LEU A 35 -13.80 -7.20 -15.50
N TYR A 36 -12.55 -6.89 -15.78
CA TYR A 36 -11.87 -5.70 -15.27
C TYR A 36 -11.30 -4.91 -16.44
N ALA A 37 -11.95 -3.82 -16.77
CA ALA A 37 -11.48 -2.88 -17.79
C ALA A 37 -10.67 -1.77 -17.13
N GLU A 38 -9.54 -1.40 -17.73
CA GLU A 38 -8.62 -0.38 -17.21
C GLU A 38 -8.11 0.52 -18.32
N HIS A 39 -7.99 1.81 -18.00
CA HIS A 39 -7.19 2.76 -18.73
C HIS A 39 -6.37 3.58 -17.72
N ALA A 40 -5.05 3.55 -17.83
CA ALA A 40 -4.16 4.27 -16.95
C ALA A 40 -3.11 5.05 -17.74
N ILE A 41 -2.84 6.27 -17.29
CA ILE A 41 -1.75 7.13 -17.78
C ILE A 41 -0.73 7.22 -16.64
N VAL A 42 0.50 6.82 -16.93
CA VAL A 42 1.60 6.84 -15.97
C VAL A 42 2.72 7.73 -16.51
N THR A 43 3.17 8.68 -15.69
CA THR A 43 4.34 9.50 -16.03
C THR A 43 5.39 9.39 -14.93
N GLY A 44 6.65 9.44 -15.33
CA GLY A 44 7.79 9.43 -14.41
C GLY A 44 8.88 10.41 -14.88
N PHE A 45 9.37 11.20 -13.95
CA PHE A 45 10.49 12.11 -14.17
C PHE A 45 11.54 11.85 -13.10
N THR A 46 12.79 11.77 -13.51
CA THR A 46 13.92 11.65 -12.57
C THR A 46 14.98 12.68 -12.93
N LEU A 47 15.34 13.48 -11.95
CA LEU A 47 16.48 14.39 -11.99
C LEU A 47 17.60 13.80 -11.14
N ASP A 48 18.78 13.73 -11.73
CA ASP A 48 19.99 13.25 -11.09
C ASP A 48 21.17 14.08 -11.61
N GLU A 49 22.11 14.43 -10.73
CA GLU A 49 23.23 15.32 -11.07
C GLU A 49 22.76 16.61 -11.79
N ARG A 50 21.69 17.22 -11.32
CA ARG A 50 21.08 18.45 -11.88
C ARG A 50 20.59 18.32 -13.33
N ARG A 51 20.39 17.11 -13.81
CA ARG A 51 19.89 16.83 -15.17
C ARG A 51 18.70 15.89 -15.13
N VAL A 52 17.71 16.17 -15.93
CA VAL A 52 16.62 15.21 -16.15
C VAL A 52 17.19 14.02 -16.90
N LYS A 53 17.36 12.89 -16.23
CA LYS A 53 17.88 11.63 -16.80
C LYS A 53 16.76 10.82 -17.45
N THR A 54 15.55 10.89 -16.88
CA THR A 54 14.40 10.14 -17.37
C THR A 54 13.17 11.01 -17.41
N ALA A 55 12.46 10.96 -18.54
CA ALA A 55 11.10 11.45 -18.70
C ALA A 55 10.30 10.35 -19.42
N SER A 56 9.33 9.77 -18.78
CA SER A 56 8.53 8.66 -19.33
C SER A 56 7.05 9.01 -19.34
N TYR A 57 6.37 8.54 -20.36
CA TYR A 57 4.92 8.58 -20.50
C TYR A 57 4.45 7.22 -21.01
N SER A 58 3.50 6.61 -20.34
CA SER A 58 2.97 5.31 -20.73
C SER A 58 1.46 5.29 -20.60
N VAL A 59 0.78 4.66 -21.56
CA VAL A 59 -0.65 4.35 -21.48
C VAL A 59 -0.80 2.85 -21.36
N LEU A 60 -1.48 2.41 -20.33
CA LEU A 60 -1.86 1.02 -20.11
C LEU A 60 -3.37 0.92 -20.25
N GLN A 61 -3.87 0.07 -21.18
CA GLN A 61 -5.31 -0.09 -21.38
C GLN A 61 -5.65 -1.50 -21.85
N GLY A 62 -6.76 -2.02 -21.36
CA GLY A 62 -7.24 -3.33 -21.75
C GLY A 62 -8.28 -3.89 -20.80
N VAL A 63 -8.63 -5.15 -21.02
CA VAL A 63 -9.65 -5.86 -20.24
C VAL A 63 -9.12 -7.24 -19.83
N GLY A 64 -9.15 -7.50 -18.53
CA GLY A 64 -8.95 -8.84 -17.96
C GLY A 64 -10.28 -9.55 -17.80
N VAL A 65 -10.32 -10.84 -18.14
CA VAL A 65 -11.47 -11.72 -18.00
C VAL A 65 -11.11 -12.86 -17.06
N ARG A 66 -11.90 -13.02 -16.01
CA ARG A 66 -11.75 -14.13 -15.06
C ARG A 66 -12.98 -15.02 -15.07
N ALA A 67 -12.76 -16.34 -15.09
CA ALA A 67 -13.77 -17.35 -14.89
C ALA A 67 -13.39 -18.21 -13.69
N ILE A 68 -14.33 -18.48 -12.77
CA ILE A 68 -14.07 -19.25 -11.56
C ILE A 68 -15.01 -20.47 -11.55
N ARG A 69 -14.42 -21.64 -11.31
CA ARG A 69 -15.14 -22.90 -11.12
C ARG A 69 -14.63 -23.57 -9.84
N GLY A 70 -15.46 -23.60 -8.79
CA GLY A 70 -15.00 -24.04 -7.47
C GLY A 70 -13.87 -23.17 -6.96
N GLU A 71 -12.68 -23.75 -6.80
CA GLU A 71 -11.45 -23.05 -6.41
C GLU A 71 -10.58 -22.60 -7.60
N GLN A 72 -10.86 -23.16 -8.79
CA GLN A 72 -10.01 -22.92 -9.95
C GLN A 72 -10.37 -21.62 -10.64
N THR A 73 -9.37 -20.83 -10.92
CA THR A 73 -9.45 -19.57 -11.64
C THR A 73 -8.86 -19.73 -13.03
N GLY A 74 -9.65 -19.50 -14.07
CA GLY A 74 -9.18 -19.24 -15.41
C GLY A 74 -9.08 -17.74 -15.63
N TYR A 75 -7.98 -17.28 -16.20
CA TYR A 75 -7.72 -15.88 -16.47
C TYR A 75 -7.11 -15.68 -17.85
N ALA A 76 -7.59 -14.67 -18.56
CA ALA A 76 -6.99 -14.17 -19.79
C ALA A 76 -7.27 -12.68 -19.92
N TYR A 77 -6.50 -11.99 -20.74
CA TYR A 77 -6.68 -10.56 -20.97
C TYR A 77 -6.47 -10.20 -22.44
N ALA A 78 -6.93 -9.04 -22.83
CA ALA A 78 -6.65 -8.43 -24.11
C ALA A 78 -6.18 -6.99 -23.91
N ASP A 79 -5.14 -6.59 -24.64
CA ASP A 79 -4.71 -5.20 -24.74
C ASP A 79 -5.73 -4.41 -25.59
N GLY A 80 -6.19 -3.27 -25.08
CA GLY A 80 -7.22 -2.45 -25.71
C GLY A 80 -8.64 -3.02 -25.56
N PHE A 81 -9.56 -2.55 -26.44
CA PHE A 81 -10.99 -2.79 -26.32
C PHE A 81 -11.61 -3.42 -27.60
N ALA A 82 -10.81 -4.02 -28.48
CA ALA A 82 -11.30 -4.65 -29.68
C ALA A 82 -12.23 -5.84 -29.34
N PRO A 83 -13.52 -5.85 -29.76
CA PRO A 83 -14.49 -6.85 -29.32
C PRO A 83 -14.09 -8.30 -29.59
N ASP A 84 -13.44 -8.58 -30.74
CA ASP A 84 -13.02 -9.94 -31.07
C ASP A 84 -11.89 -10.44 -30.17
N ALA A 85 -10.93 -9.59 -29.81
CA ALA A 85 -9.88 -9.91 -28.83
C ALA A 85 -10.47 -10.17 -27.44
N LEU A 86 -11.48 -9.41 -27.04
CA LEU A 86 -12.18 -9.59 -25.76
C LEU A 86 -12.98 -10.92 -25.76
N ARG A 87 -13.64 -11.28 -26.85
CA ARG A 87 -14.32 -12.57 -27.00
C ARG A 87 -13.36 -13.74 -26.88
N GLU A 88 -12.18 -13.62 -27.50
CA GLU A 88 -11.15 -14.65 -27.40
C GLU A 88 -10.62 -14.78 -25.97
N ALA A 89 -10.31 -13.68 -25.30
CA ALA A 89 -9.92 -13.69 -23.89
C ALA A 89 -10.98 -14.38 -23.01
N ALA A 90 -12.28 -14.13 -23.26
CA ALA A 90 -13.35 -14.77 -22.52
C ALA A 90 -13.42 -16.29 -22.77
N ARG A 91 -13.20 -16.75 -24.01
CA ARG A 91 -13.15 -18.19 -24.33
C ARG A 91 -11.94 -18.87 -23.67
N VAL A 92 -10.78 -18.22 -23.69
CA VAL A 92 -9.55 -18.74 -23.07
C VAL A 92 -9.74 -18.85 -21.55
N ALA A 93 -10.23 -17.81 -20.87
CA ALA A 93 -10.51 -17.85 -19.45
C ALA A 93 -11.50 -19.00 -19.09
N SER A 94 -12.56 -19.16 -19.89
CA SER A 94 -13.52 -20.28 -19.75
C SER A 94 -12.86 -21.65 -19.93
N ALA A 95 -11.96 -21.80 -20.92
CA ALA A 95 -11.27 -23.05 -21.20
C ALA A 95 -10.30 -23.43 -20.07
N VAL A 96 -9.58 -22.47 -19.52
CA VAL A 96 -8.65 -22.68 -18.38
C VAL A 96 -9.44 -23.11 -17.13
N ALA A 97 -10.57 -22.47 -16.83
CA ALA A 97 -11.42 -22.84 -15.70
C ALA A 97 -12.08 -24.25 -15.84
N ARG A 98 -12.20 -24.78 -17.05
CA ARG A 98 -12.82 -26.10 -17.31
C ARG A 98 -12.03 -27.32 -16.84
N THR A 99 -10.76 -27.18 -16.55
CA THR A 99 -9.91 -28.31 -16.12
C THR A 99 -10.29 -28.84 -14.74
N ALA A 100 -11.14 -28.14 -13.97
CA ALA A 100 -11.68 -28.59 -12.69
C ALA A 100 -12.91 -29.50 -12.86
N PRO A 101 -13.18 -30.44 -11.89
CA PRO A 101 -14.43 -31.21 -11.84
C PRO A 101 -15.66 -30.28 -11.82
N PRO A 102 -16.82 -30.71 -12.39
CA PRO A 102 -18.02 -29.89 -12.39
C PRO A 102 -18.54 -29.64 -10.98
N ALA A 103 -18.62 -28.37 -10.57
CA ALA A 103 -19.55 -27.97 -9.53
C ALA A 103 -20.98 -27.94 -10.13
N ALA A 104 -22.00 -28.03 -9.30
CA ALA A 104 -23.38 -27.96 -9.76
C ALA A 104 -23.63 -26.60 -10.46
N THR A 105 -23.70 -26.61 -11.78
CA THR A 105 -23.79 -25.38 -12.59
C THR A 105 -25.22 -24.98 -12.83
N ARG A 106 -25.57 -23.74 -12.52
CA ARG A 106 -26.73 -23.04 -13.10
C ARG A 106 -26.28 -22.43 -14.43
N ALA A 107 -26.87 -22.85 -15.53
CA ALA A 107 -26.74 -22.16 -16.81
C ALA A 107 -27.16 -20.71 -16.64
N GLY A 108 -26.32 -19.79 -17.15
CA GLY A 108 -26.44 -18.38 -16.85
C GLY A 108 -27.69 -17.74 -17.43
N ALA A 109 -28.52 -17.20 -16.56
CA ALA A 109 -29.51 -16.21 -16.96
C ALA A 109 -28.81 -14.95 -17.50
N PRO A 110 -29.45 -14.14 -18.36
CA PRO A 110 -28.94 -12.85 -18.77
C PRO A 110 -28.56 -12.00 -17.55
N VAL A 111 -27.39 -11.38 -17.58
CA VAL A 111 -26.91 -10.56 -16.46
C VAL A 111 -27.61 -9.20 -16.51
N ALA A 112 -28.37 -8.87 -15.49
CA ALA A 112 -28.89 -7.51 -15.28
C ALA A 112 -27.94 -6.75 -14.36
N PHE A 113 -27.25 -5.77 -14.90
CA PHE A 113 -26.30 -4.99 -14.15
C PHE A 113 -26.97 -3.99 -13.19
N ARG A 114 -26.38 -3.83 -12.03
CA ARG A 114 -26.71 -2.82 -11.02
C ARG A 114 -25.46 -2.02 -10.70
N VAL A 115 -25.59 -0.70 -10.81
CA VAL A 115 -24.49 0.20 -10.43
C VAL A 115 -24.23 0.05 -8.93
N THR A 116 -22.97 -0.21 -8.58
CA THR A 116 -22.56 -0.31 -7.17
C THR A 116 -22.70 1.07 -6.51
N PRO A 117 -23.54 1.21 -5.48
CA PRO A 117 -23.62 2.45 -4.72
C PRO A 117 -22.33 2.69 -3.92
N GLY A 118 -22.07 3.92 -3.59
CA GLY A 118 -20.95 4.33 -2.73
C GLY A 118 -20.40 5.68 -3.17
N GLU A 119 -20.05 6.47 -2.20
CA GLU A 119 -19.32 7.70 -2.43
C GLU A 119 -17.81 7.42 -2.29
N PRO A 120 -16.97 8.11 -3.06
CA PRO A 120 -15.53 8.02 -2.86
C PRO A 120 -15.19 8.61 -1.47
N PRO A 121 -14.15 8.09 -0.79
CA PRO A 121 -13.77 8.60 0.54
C PRO A 121 -13.26 10.04 0.50
N PHE A 122 -12.99 10.57 -0.70
CA PHE A 122 -12.59 11.94 -0.97
C PHE A 122 -12.83 12.29 -2.44
N VAL A 123 -12.89 13.57 -2.75
CA VAL A 123 -13.02 14.11 -4.12
C VAL A 123 -11.84 15.02 -4.41
N LEU A 124 -11.11 14.74 -5.48
CA LEU A 124 -10.07 15.63 -6.00
C LEU A 124 -10.67 16.53 -7.09
N ARG A 125 -10.63 17.85 -6.89
CA ARG A 125 -11.11 18.82 -7.87
C ARG A 125 -10.05 19.12 -8.91
N ASP A 126 -8.80 19.18 -8.50
CA ASP A 126 -7.64 19.51 -9.32
C ASP A 126 -6.51 18.50 -9.06
N PRO A 127 -6.67 17.23 -9.52
CA PRO A 127 -5.69 16.18 -9.25
C PRO A 127 -4.30 16.55 -9.79
N ALA A 128 -3.27 16.44 -8.96
CA ALA A 128 -1.89 16.77 -9.34
C ALA A 128 -1.43 16.01 -10.61
N THR A 129 -1.98 14.80 -10.82
CA THR A 129 -1.68 13.96 -12.00
C THR A 129 -2.10 14.58 -13.33
N LEU A 130 -3.15 15.39 -13.32
CA LEU A 130 -3.72 16.05 -14.52
C LEU A 130 -3.38 17.55 -14.60
N ALA A 131 -3.22 18.20 -13.45
CA ALA A 131 -3.03 19.65 -13.38
C ALA A 131 -1.56 20.08 -13.58
N LEU A 132 -0.59 19.20 -13.18
CA LEU A 132 0.83 19.52 -13.35
C LEU A 132 1.29 19.14 -14.76
N ASP A 133 1.61 20.13 -15.57
CA ASP A 133 2.26 19.93 -16.86
C ASP A 133 3.74 19.52 -16.69
N GLU A 134 4.41 19.19 -17.81
CA GLU A 134 5.80 18.72 -17.79
C GLU A 134 6.75 19.80 -17.27
N ALA A 135 6.52 21.07 -17.59
CA ALA A 135 7.37 22.18 -17.15
C ALA A 135 7.25 22.38 -15.63
N ALA A 136 6.03 22.32 -15.09
CA ALA A 136 5.79 22.37 -13.65
C ALA A 136 6.45 21.20 -12.92
N LYS A 137 6.37 19.97 -13.47
CA LYS A 137 7.03 18.79 -12.91
C LYS A 137 8.54 18.95 -12.86
N VAL A 138 9.16 19.36 -13.98
CA VAL A 138 10.62 19.60 -14.03
C VAL A 138 11.03 20.73 -13.08
N SER A 139 10.24 21.82 -13.00
CA SER A 139 10.48 22.90 -12.04
C SER A 139 10.47 22.40 -10.59
N MET A 140 9.55 21.50 -10.22
CA MET A 140 9.51 20.89 -8.88
C MET A 140 10.78 20.08 -8.57
N LEU A 141 11.28 19.31 -9.55
CA LEU A 141 12.52 18.54 -9.37
C LEU A 141 13.73 19.45 -9.15
N ASN A 142 13.87 20.51 -9.95
CA ASN A 142 14.98 21.47 -9.80
C ASN A 142 14.94 22.19 -8.45
N ARG A 143 13.78 22.66 -8.01
CA ARG A 143 13.62 23.32 -6.69
C ARG A 143 13.97 22.39 -5.54
N ALA A 144 13.63 21.09 -5.64
CA ALA A 144 14.01 20.11 -4.64
C ALA A 144 15.52 19.87 -4.62
N ASP A 145 16.17 19.69 -5.79
CA ASP A 145 17.63 19.51 -5.88
C ASP A 145 18.38 20.73 -5.29
N ASP A 146 17.98 21.94 -5.69
CA ASP A 146 18.58 23.17 -5.18
C ASP A 146 18.44 23.30 -3.66
N ALA A 147 17.25 23.00 -3.12
CA ALA A 147 16.98 23.08 -1.69
C ALA A 147 17.75 22.04 -0.87
N ALA A 148 17.91 20.81 -1.38
CA ALA A 148 18.71 19.79 -0.72
C ALA A 148 20.19 20.17 -0.67
N ARG A 149 20.77 20.61 -1.80
CA ARG A 149 22.18 21.00 -1.88
C ARG A 149 22.49 22.27 -1.07
N ALA A 150 21.54 23.20 -0.98
CA ALA A 150 21.70 24.43 -0.19
C ALA A 150 21.60 24.19 1.32
N HIS A 151 21.12 23.01 1.77
CA HIS A 151 20.95 22.71 3.19
C HIS A 151 22.29 22.63 3.94
N ASP A 152 23.25 21.92 3.38
CA ASP A 152 24.58 21.72 4.00
C ASP A 152 25.60 21.40 2.89
N PRO A 153 26.85 21.98 2.96
CA PRO A 153 27.87 21.71 1.96
C PRO A 153 28.35 20.26 1.90
N ARG A 154 28.04 19.43 2.89
CA ARG A 154 28.33 18.00 2.89
C ARG A 154 27.36 17.20 2.02
N VAL A 155 26.19 17.76 1.62
CA VAL A 155 25.29 17.13 0.66
C VAL A 155 25.90 17.17 -0.74
N ARG A 156 26.30 16.01 -1.26
CA ARG A 156 27.06 15.90 -2.51
C ARG A 156 26.21 15.39 -3.68
N GLU A 157 25.41 14.38 -3.43
CA GLU A 157 24.56 13.79 -4.46
C GLU A 157 23.09 13.98 -4.07
N VAL A 158 22.27 14.33 -5.04
CA VAL A 158 20.82 14.48 -4.87
C VAL A 158 20.16 13.87 -6.07
N SER A 159 19.23 12.98 -5.82
CA SER A 159 18.32 12.43 -6.83
C SER A 159 16.87 12.78 -6.48
N VAL A 160 16.12 13.26 -7.46
CA VAL A 160 14.73 13.64 -7.28
C VAL A 160 13.88 12.93 -8.31
N SER A 161 12.83 12.24 -7.87
CA SER A 161 11.88 11.59 -8.77
C SER A 161 10.45 12.01 -8.48
N LEU A 162 9.67 12.20 -9.53
CA LEU A 162 8.24 12.45 -9.47
C LEU A 162 7.51 11.46 -10.38
N GLY A 163 6.76 10.54 -9.78
CA GLY A 163 5.85 9.64 -10.48
C GLY A 163 4.41 10.08 -10.35
N THR A 164 3.63 10.02 -11.43
CA THR A 164 2.19 10.22 -11.38
C THR A 164 1.45 9.11 -12.13
N SER A 165 0.27 8.74 -11.63
CA SER A 165 -0.61 7.76 -12.26
C SER A 165 -2.05 8.23 -12.15
N ALA A 166 -2.72 8.38 -13.29
CA ALA A 166 -4.15 8.59 -13.39
C ALA A 166 -4.78 7.36 -14.01
N LYS A 167 -5.75 6.75 -13.33
CA LYS A 167 -6.39 5.50 -13.75
C LYS A 167 -7.90 5.60 -13.64
N SER A 168 -8.63 5.14 -14.67
CA SER A 168 -10.02 4.73 -14.58
C SER A 168 -10.12 3.22 -14.72
N PHE A 169 -11.03 2.59 -14.00
CA PHE A 169 -11.35 1.19 -14.16
C PHE A 169 -12.86 0.94 -14.01
N LEU A 170 -13.30 -0.16 -14.63
CA LEU A 170 -14.67 -0.64 -14.58
C LEU A 170 -14.65 -2.14 -14.30
N VAL A 171 -15.47 -2.55 -13.35
CA VAL A 171 -15.71 -3.96 -13.00
C VAL A 171 -17.14 -4.32 -13.37
N ALA A 172 -17.30 -5.40 -14.15
CA ALA A 172 -18.59 -6.03 -14.42
C ALA A 172 -18.51 -7.51 -14.06
N ASN A 173 -19.54 -8.07 -13.41
CA ASN A 173 -19.52 -9.49 -13.07
C ASN A 173 -20.86 -10.20 -13.27
N SER A 174 -20.82 -11.53 -13.19
CA SER A 174 -21.98 -12.39 -13.41
C SER A 174 -23.04 -12.34 -12.29
N ASP A 175 -22.73 -11.70 -11.15
CA ASP A 175 -23.70 -11.42 -10.08
C ASP A 175 -24.45 -10.09 -10.32
N GLY A 176 -24.18 -9.41 -11.43
CA GLY A 176 -24.82 -8.16 -11.83
C GLY A 176 -24.16 -6.89 -11.30
N VAL A 177 -22.94 -6.96 -10.77
CA VAL A 177 -22.19 -5.77 -10.37
C VAL A 177 -21.75 -5.00 -11.61
N TRP A 178 -21.93 -3.67 -11.56
CA TRP A 178 -21.34 -2.68 -12.45
C TRP A 178 -20.74 -1.57 -11.60
N ALA A 179 -19.44 -1.52 -11.52
CA ALA A 179 -18.73 -0.60 -10.64
C ALA A 179 -17.60 0.11 -11.37
N GLU A 180 -17.51 1.41 -11.20
CA GLU A 180 -16.47 2.24 -11.80
C GLU A 180 -15.76 3.03 -10.70
N ASP A 181 -14.46 3.23 -10.86
CA ASP A 181 -13.71 4.14 -9.98
C ASP A 181 -12.57 4.82 -10.73
N ARG A 182 -12.04 5.89 -10.14
CA ARG A 182 -10.89 6.65 -10.66
C ARG A 182 -9.90 6.89 -9.53
N THR A 183 -8.62 6.66 -9.83
CA THR A 183 -7.55 6.92 -8.87
C THR A 183 -6.51 7.85 -9.49
N HIS A 184 -6.04 8.79 -8.68
CA HIS A 184 -5.02 9.76 -9.05
C HIS A 184 -3.91 9.73 -8.02
N LEU A 185 -2.77 9.18 -8.38
CA LEU A 185 -1.64 9.03 -7.48
C LEU A 185 -0.47 9.88 -7.95
N SER A 186 0.16 10.60 -7.03
CA SER A 186 1.45 11.22 -7.26
C SER A 186 2.41 10.90 -6.13
N ARG A 187 3.70 10.86 -6.44
CA ARG A 187 4.76 10.59 -5.48
C ARG A 187 6.02 11.32 -5.87
N LEU A 188 6.40 12.29 -5.05
CA LEU A 188 7.70 12.94 -5.08
C LEU A 188 8.61 12.22 -4.09
N VAL A 189 9.82 11.87 -4.51
CA VAL A 189 10.87 11.32 -3.64
C VAL A 189 12.15 12.10 -3.88
N VAL A 190 12.79 12.49 -2.80
CA VAL A 190 14.11 13.12 -2.82
C VAL A 190 15.06 12.23 -2.03
N SER A 191 16.14 11.80 -2.63
CA SER A 191 17.27 11.14 -1.97
C SER A 191 18.42 12.12 -1.90
N ALA A 192 19.05 12.21 -0.74
CA ALA A 192 20.21 13.05 -0.50
C ALA A 192 21.34 12.22 0.12
N LEU A 193 22.54 12.35 -0.43
CA LEU A 193 23.74 11.71 0.07
C LEU A 193 24.69 12.78 0.60
N ALA A 194 25.10 12.62 1.86
CA ALA A 194 26.06 13.47 2.53
C ALA A 194 27.39 12.74 2.75
N LEU A 195 28.50 13.48 2.60
CA LEU A 195 29.86 13.01 2.80
C LEU A 195 30.58 13.89 3.82
N ASP A 196 31.34 13.26 4.74
CA ASP A 196 32.25 13.93 5.65
C ASP A 196 33.50 13.05 5.86
N GLY A 197 34.60 13.42 5.22
CA GLY A 197 35.76 12.55 5.08
C GLY A 197 35.38 11.23 4.39
N ASP A 198 35.63 10.10 5.05
CA ASP A 198 35.28 8.76 4.58
C ASP A 198 33.87 8.34 4.98
N GLN A 199 33.14 9.15 5.75
CA GLN A 199 31.76 8.85 6.14
C GLN A 199 30.81 9.19 5.00
N ARG A 200 29.96 8.25 4.66
CA ARG A 200 28.91 8.36 3.62
C ARG A 200 27.57 7.97 4.20
N GLN A 201 26.60 8.86 4.14
CA GLN A 201 25.23 8.58 4.60
C GLN A 201 24.20 9.08 3.60
N GLU A 202 23.17 8.29 3.39
CA GLU A 202 22.07 8.59 2.51
C GLU A 202 20.76 8.59 3.31
N SER A 203 19.86 9.50 2.96
CA SER A 203 18.50 9.50 3.46
C SER A 203 17.53 9.96 2.38
N PHE A 204 16.25 9.74 2.60
CA PHE A 204 15.22 10.16 1.66
C PHE A 204 14.04 10.82 2.37
N GLY A 205 13.37 11.69 1.63
CA GLY A 205 12.09 12.28 1.97
C GLY A 205 11.07 11.99 0.86
N ALA A 206 9.80 11.94 1.20
CA ALA A 206 8.74 11.72 0.23
C ALA A 206 7.49 12.56 0.53
N ALA A 207 6.74 12.84 -0.54
CA ALA A 207 5.45 13.51 -0.48
C ALA A 207 4.53 13.01 -1.59
N GLY A 208 3.21 13.01 -1.37
CA GLY A 208 2.25 12.59 -2.38
C GLY A 208 1.06 11.86 -1.79
N GLY A 209 0.48 10.96 -2.58
CA GLY A 209 -0.78 10.28 -2.31
C GLY A 209 -1.81 10.58 -3.37
N CYS A 210 -3.09 10.53 -3.01
CA CYS A 210 -4.21 11.04 -3.82
C CYS A 210 -4.37 12.54 -3.55
N VAL A 211 -3.54 13.39 -4.18
CA VAL A 211 -3.44 14.80 -3.83
C VAL A 211 -3.74 15.73 -5.00
N GLU A 212 -4.18 16.95 -4.69
CA GLU A 212 -4.35 18.05 -5.63
C GLU A 212 -3.01 18.75 -5.92
N ALA A 213 -2.93 19.48 -7.02
CA ALA A 213 -1.73 20.21 -7.40
C ALA A 213 -1.27 21.21 -6.32
N GLY A 214 -2.22 21.86 -5.63
CA GLY A 214 -1.96 22.80 -4.54
C GLY A 214 -1.24 22.18 -3.32
N TYR A 215 -1.29 20.87 -3.15
CA TYR A 215 -0.59 20.16 -2.08
C TYR A 215 0.92 20.41 -2.11
N TYR A 216 1.53 20.36 -3.29
CA TYR A 216 2.96 20.63 -3.48
C TYR A 216 3.35 22.10 -3.41
N ALA A 217 2.36 23.00 -3.44
CA ALA A 217 2.61 24.43 -3.26
C ALA A 217 2.48 24.89 -1.80
N THR A 218 1.66 24.21 -0.98
CA THR A 218 1.25 24.74 0.33
C THR A 218 1.46 23.80 1.51
N GLN A 219 1.35 22.47 1.31
CA GLN A 219 1.40 21.51 2.41
C GLN A 219 2.75 20.78 2.50
N ARG A 220 3.19 20.19 1.38
CA ARG A 220 4.46 19.44 1.29
C ARG A 220 5.22 19.88 0.07
N THR A 221 5.86 21.04 0.18
CA THR A 221 6.62 21.60 -0.94
C THR A 221 7.83 20.75 -1.28
N PRO A 222 8.28 20.73 -2.54
CA PRO A 222 9.50 20.02 -2.95
C PRO A 222 10.70 20.39 -2.11
N GLU A 223 10.83 21.68 -1.75
CA GLU A 223 11.91 22.20 -0.93
C GLU A 223 11.87 21.66 0.51
N THR A 224 10.68 21.53 1.08
CA THR A 224 10.52 20.97 2.44
C THR A 224 10.95 19.51 2.47
N VAL A 225 10.46 18.70 1.52
CA VAL A 225 10.83 17.28 1.39
C VAL A 225 12.35 17.14 1.20
N ALA A 226 12.94 18.00 0.37
CA ALA A 226 14.36 17.98 0.07
C ALA A 226 15.22 18.34 1.29
N ARG A 227 14.83 19.37 2.06
CA ARG A 227 15.56 19.74 3.30
C ARG A 227 15.46 18.64 4.36
N GLU A 228 14.32 17.96 4.49
CA GLU A 228 14.18 16.83 5.41
C GLU A 228 15.12 15.68 5.05
N ALA A 229 15.20 15.31 3.77
CA ALA A 229 16.12 14.28 3.29
C ALA A 229 17.58 14.67 3.55
N ALA A 230 17.96 15.90 3.20
CA ALA A 230 19.31 16.42 3.40
C ALA A 230 19.69 16.52 4.89
N ALA A 231 18.78 17.02 5.74
CA ALA A 231 19.01 17.12 7.18
C ALA A 231 19.23 15.75 7.81
N SER A 232 18.43 14.76 7.43
CA SER A 232 18.58 13.39 7.92
C SER A 232 19.90 12.76 7.45
N ALA A 233 20.29 12.93 6.18
CA ALA A 233 21.57 12.43 5.67
C ALA A 233 22.77 13.03 6.42
N VAL A 234 22.74 14.34 6.66
CA VAL A 234 23.79 15.06 7.42
C VAL A 234 23.81 14.62 8.88
N LEU A 235 22.65 14.46 9.53
CA LEU A 235 22.53 13.96 10.89
C LEU A 235 23.21 12.59 11.05
N LEU A 236 22.95 11.69 10.10
CA LEU A 236 23.44 10.32 10.12
C LEU A 236 24.98 10.22 9.99
N LEU A 237 25.68 11.25 9.51
CA LEU A 237 27.15 11.28 9.51
C LEU A 237 27.72 11.19 10.93
N SER A 238 27.03 11.77 11.92
CA SER A 238 27.41 11.73 13.33
C SER A 238 26.75 10.58 14.12
N ALA A 239 25.89 9.80 13.48
CA ALA A 239 25.13 8.73 14.13
C ALA A 239 26.05 7.55 14.51
N ARG A 240 25.73 6.92 15.63
CA ARG A 240 26.42 5.74 16.15
C ARG A 240 25.61 4.48 15.89
N GLU A 241 26.28 3.34 15.88
CA GLU A 241 25.58 2.06 15.86
C GLU A 241 25.07 1.73 17.27
N PRO A 242 23.87 1.14 17.39
CA PRO A 242 23.33 0.76 18.68
C PRO A 242 24.08 -0.47 19.22
N GLU A 243 24.13 -0.62 20.53
CA GLU A 243 24.52 -1.88 21.12
C GLU A 243 23.44 -2.96 20.84
N ALA A 244 23.90 -4.14 20.44
CA ALA A 244 23.00 -5.27 20.24
C ALA A 244 22.38 -5.72 21.58
N GLY A 245 21.09 -6.06 21.58
CA GLY A 245 20.41 -6.49 22.79
C GLY A 245 18.88 -6.42 22.66
N SER A 246 18.20 -6.79 23.73
CA SER A 246 16.74 -6.65 23.83
C SER A 246 16.41 -5.58 24.86
N TYR A 247 15.76 -4.51 24.42
CA TYR A 247 15.41 -3.37 25.27
C TYR A 247 14.18 -2.63 24.73
N PRO A 248 13.61 -1.69 25.51
CA PRO A 248 12.45 -0.93 25.06
C PRO A 248 12.70 -0.19 23.76
N VAL A 249 11.73 -0.29 22.84
CA VAL A 249 11.75 0.41 21.56
C VAL A 249 10.50 1.25 21.42
N VAL A 250 10.65 2.53 21.12
CA VAL A 250 9.56 3.45 20.80
C VAL A 250 9.59 3.71 19.30
N VAL A 251 8.54 3.33 18.60
CA VAL A 251 8.42 3.50 17.15
C VAL A 251 7.52 4.69 16.86
N CYS A 252 7.98 5.60 16.00
CA CYS A 252 7.26 6.81 15.63
C CYS A 252 5.88 6.52 15.02
N ASN A 253 5.04 7.52 15.02
CA ASN A 253 3.77 7.52 14.30
C ASN A 253 3.95 7.47 12.77
N GLY A 254 2.84 7.33 12.03
CA GLY A 254 2.84 7.33 10.57
C GLY A 254 3.53 6.09 9.99
N TRP A 255 4.66 6.27 9.32
CA TRP A 255 5.38 5.19 8.62
C TRP A 255 5.82 4.04 9.55
N GLY A 256 5.94 4.28 10.85
CA GLY A 256 6.16 3.20 11.83
C GLY A 256 5.15 2.07 11.73
N GLY A 257 3.93 2.36 11.25
CA GLY A 257 2.87 1.37 10.96
C GLY A 257 3.23 0.30 9.92
N VAL A 258 4.36 0.43 9.22
CA VAL A 258 4.86 -0.64 8.36
C VAL A 258 5.09 -1.94 9.13
N MET A 259 5.47 -1.86 10.41
CA MET A 259 5.58 -3.06 11.25
C MET A 259 4.25 -3.79 11.40
N VAL A 260 3.16 -3.06 11.58
CA VAL A 260 1.81 -3.64 11.70
C VAL A 260 1.35 -4.21 10.37
N HIS A 261 1.60 -3.49 9.28
CA HIS A 261 1.30 -3.96 7.93
C HIS A 261 1.96 -5.32 7.65
N GLU A 262 3.24 -5.45 7.96
CA GLU A 262 3.98 -6.69 7.75
C GLU A 262 3.60 -7.76 8.79
N CYS A 263 3.70 -7.47 10.09
CA CYS A 263 3.50 -8.47 11.14
C CYS A 263 2.05 -8.97 11.23
N PHE A 264 1.06 -8.13 10.87
CA PHE A 264 -0.35 -8.48 10.95
C PHE A 264 -1.02 -8.55 9.58
N GLY A 265 -0.90 -7.51 8.78
CA GLY A 265 -1.68 -7.36 7.57
C GLY A 265 -1.57 -8.58 6.63
N HIS A 266 -0.38 -8.98 6.24
CA HIS A 266 -0.18 -10.14 5.37
C HIS A 266 -0.66 -11.45 5.97
N SER A 267 -0.59 -11.61 7.28
CA SER A 267 -1.08 -12.81 7.98
C SER A 267 -2.61 -12.87 8.09
N MET A 268 -3.32 -11.77 7.79
CA MET A 268 -4.79 -11.67 7.83
C MET A 268 -5.44 -11.80 6.45
N GLU A 269 -4.68 -11.94 5.38
CA GLU A 269 -5.21 -12.07 4.01
C GLU A 269 -5.92 -13.40 3.81
N GLY A 270 -7.16 -13.36 3.31
CA GLY A 270 -8.11 -14.47 3.28
C GLY A 270 -7.64 -15.72 2.54
N ASP A 271 -6.78 -15.59 1.55
CA ASP A 271 -6.22 -16.73 0.83
C ASP A 271 -5.26 -17.56 1.71
N THR A 272 -4.43 -16.91 2.53
CA THR A 272 -3.53 -17.58 3.47
C THR A 272 -4.31 -18.16 4.66
N ILE A 273 -5.36 -17.48 5.10
CA ILE A 273 -6.27 -17.96 6.14
C ILE A 273 -7.02 -19.21 5.69
N ARG A 274 -7.63 -19.18 4.50
CA ARG A 274 -8.36 -20.33 3.94
C ARG A 274 -7.46 -21.54 3.72
N ARG A 275 -6.27 -21.32 3.20
CA ARG A 275 -5.27 -22.39 2.97
C ARG A 275 -4.59 -22.87 4.25
N LYS A 276 -4.84 -22.20 5.38
CA LYS A 276 -4.20 -22.47 6.68
C LYS A 276 -2.66 -22.37 6.63
N THR A 277 -2.14 -21.50 5.78
CA THR A 277 -0.71 -21.21 5.67
C THR A 277 -0.28 -20.01 6.52
N SER A 278 -1.23 -19.27 7.10
CA SER A 278 -0.98 -18.20 8.04
C SER A 278 -1.05 -18.73 9.48
N ILE A 279 -0.13 -18.26 10.33
CA ILE A 279 -0.15 -18.48 11.78
C ILE A 279 -1.48 -17.99 12.42
N ARG A 280 -2.17 -17.02 11.80
CA ARG A 280 -3.43 -16.46 12.30
C ARG A 280 -4.66 -17.31 11.98
N ALA A 281 -4.55 -18.32 11.12
CA ALA A 281 -5.69 -19.11 10.65
C ALA A 281 -6.52 -19.79 11.74
N THR A 282 -5.93 -20.03 12.93
CA THR A 282 -6.58 -20.69 14.07
C THR A 282 -6.74 -19.79 15.30
N GLN A 283 -6.48 -18.50 15.17
CA GLN A 283 -6.44 -17.57 16.32
C GLN A 283 -7.65 -16.66 16.46
N MET A 284 -8.70 -16.84 15.66
CA MET A 284 -9.95 -16.06 15.79
C MET A 284 -10.48 -16.13 17.23
N GLY A 285 -10.76 -14.97 17.82
CA GLY A 285 -11.21 -14.82 19.20
C GLY A 285 -10.09 -14.90 20.27
N GLN A 286 -8.83 -15.10 19.86
CA GLN A 286 -7.70 -15.15 20.81
C GLN A 286 -7.04 -13.78 20.95
N GLN A 287 -6.36 -13.59 22.07
CA GLN A 287 -5.49 -12.44 22.32
C GLN A 287 -4.24 -12.56 21.43
N VAL A 288 -4.04 -11.61 20.53
CA VAL A 288 -2.93 -11.59 19.54
C VAL A 288 -2.09 -10.31 19.60
N ALA A 289 -2.56 -9.32 20.35
CA ALA A 289 -1.85 -8.09 20.69
C ALA A 289 -2.13 -7.68 22.13
N ALA A 290 -1.42 -6.72 22.65
CA ALA A 290 -1.68 -6.19 23.98
C ALA A 290 -3.08 -5.57 24.09
N ARG A 291 -3.66 -5.52 25.30
CA ARG A 291 -4.90 -4.79 25.55
C ARG A 291 -4.73 -3.32 25.21
N GLY A 292 -5.80 -2.70 24.70
CA GLY A 292 -5.77 -1.33 24.20
C GLY A 292 -5.28 -1.20 22.75
N VAL A 293 -4.78 -2.29 22.13
CA VAL A 293 -4.37 -2.28 20.72
C VAL A 293 -5.55 -2.69 19.83
N THR A 294 -5.98 -1.77 18.97
CA THR A 294 -6.98 -2.02 17.91
C THR A 294 -6.33 -1.80 16.55
N ILE A 295 -6.41 -2.80 15.69
CA ILE A 295 -5.82 -2.80 14.34
C ILE A 295 -6.92 -2.85 13.30
N VAL A 296 -6.83 -1.96 12.31
CA VAL A 296 -7.83 -1.77 11.27
C VAL A 296 -7.17 -1.79 9.90
N ASP A 297 -7.87 -2.31 8.89
CA ASP A 297 -7.61 -2.06 7.47
C ASP A 297 -8.79 -1.29 6.88
N SER A 298 -8.54 -0.17 6.20
CA SER A 298 -9.61 0.70 5.71
C SER A 298 -9.31 1.30 4.35
N GLY A 299 -10.16 1.02 3.35
CA GLY A 299 -10.13 1.68 2.05
C GLY A 299 -10.72 3.11 2.07
N LEU A 300 -11.12 3.63 3.24
CA LEU A 300 -11.85 4.90 3.39
C LEU A 300 -10.98 6.05 3.92
N VAL A 301 -9.67 5.87 4.10
CA VAL A 301 -8.76 6.92 4.59
C VAL A 301 -8.63 8.03 3.55
N PRO A 302 -9.03 9.29 3.84
CA PRO A 302 -8.97 10.35 2.86
C PRO A 302 -7.55 10.58 2.34
N TYR A 303 -7.44 10.84 1.04
CA TYR A 303 -6.20 11.20 0.33
C TYR A 303 -5.07 10.16 0.37
N SER A 304 -5.27 9.02 1.03
CA SER A 304 -4.29 7.95 1.06
C SER A 304 -4.30 7.15 -0.26
N ARG A 305 -3.11 6.71 -0.67
CA ARG A 305 -2.94 5.92 -1.90
C ARG A 305 -3.50 4.50 -1.83
N GLY A 306 -3.83 4.02 -0.65
CA GLY A 306 -4.53 2.75 -0.43
C GLY A 306 -6.05 2.85 -0.50
N SER A 307 -6.61 4.05 -0.71
CA SER A 307 -8.05 4.32 -0.65
C SER A 307 -8.69 4.38 -2.04
N PHE A 308 -9.97 4.00 -2.09
CA PHE A 308 -10.76 3.91 -3.31
C PHE A 308 -12.26 3.86 -2.95
N ARG A 309 -13.13 3.98 -3.94
CA ARG A 309 -14.57 3.81 -3.75
C ARG A 309 -14.99 2.34 -3.77
N VAL A 310 -14.42 1.58 -4.71
CA VAL A 310 -14.63 0.14 -4.85
C VAL A 310 -13.28 -0.54 -5.09
N ASP A 311 -13.14 -1.80 -4.64
CA ASP A 311 -11.96 -2.61 -4.96
C ASP A 311 -11.96 -3.09 -6.43
N ASP A 312 -10.90 -3.77 -6.83
CA ASP A 312 -10.76 -4.26 -8.21
C ASP A 312 -11.67 -5.49 -8.52
N GLU A 313 -12.60 -5.84 -7.63
CA GLU A 313 -13.70 -6.80 -7.81
C GLU A 313 -15.09 -6.15 -7.71
N GLY A 314 -15.13 -4.81 -7.59
CA GLY A 314 -16.37 -4.04 -7.48
C GLY A 314 -17.03 -4.10 -6.10
N THR A 315 -16.31 -4.51 -5.07
CA THR A 315 -16.78 -4.47 -3.69
C THR A 315 -16.55 -3.08 -3.10
N PRO A 316 -17.55 -2.43 -2.47
CA PRO A 316 -17.36 -1.14 -1.83
C PRO A 316 -16.22 -1.16 -0.80
N ALA A 317 -15.43 -0.08 -0.77
CA ALA A 317 -14.44 0.12 0.26
C ALA A 317 -15.11 0.18 1.64
N GLN A 318 -14.45 -0.37 2.63
CA GLN A 318 -14.96 -0.41 3.99
C GLN A 318 -13.83 -0.32 5.02
N ARG A 319 -14.18 -0.16 6.28
CA ARG A 319 -13.30 -0.24 7.43
C ARG A 319 -13.50 -1.61 8.08
N THR A 320 -12.47 -2.42 8.07
CA THR A 320 -12.47 -3.77 8.62
C THR A 320 -11.61 -3.80 9.89
N GLU A 321 -12.21 -4.12 11.03
CA GLU A 321 -11.45 -4.38 12.25
C GLU A 321 -10.83 -5.78 12.16
N LEU A 322 -9.53 -5.83 12.33
CA LEU A 322 -8.75 -7.07 12.38
C LEU A 322 -8.53 -7.50 13.83
N VAL A 323 -8.15 -6.54 14.67
CA VAL A 323 -7.92 -6.75 16.10
C VAL A 323 -8.68 -5.66 16.87
N ARG A 324 -9.42 -6.06 17.90
CA ARG A 324 -10.11 -5.15 18.82
C ARG A 324 -9.65 -5.41 20.24
N ASP A 325 -9.11 -4.39 20.90
CA ASP A 325 -8.58 -4.48 22.27
C ASP A 325 -7.66 -5.71 22.46
N GLY A 326 -6.77 -5.92 21.48
CA GLY A 326 -5.83 -7.04 21.45
C GLY A 326 -6.39 -8.38 20.97
N VAL A 327 -7.70 -8.52 20.79
CA VAL A 327 -8.35 -9.77 20.38
C VAL A 327 -8.56 -9.79 18.86
N LEU A 328 -8.19 -10.90 18.20
CA LEU A 328 -8.43 -11.10 16.78
C LEU A 328 -9.94 -11.26 16.50
N VAL A 329 -10.50 -10.36 15.69
CA VAL A 329 -11.95 -10.31 15.42
C VAL A 329 -12.31 -10.39 13.93
N GLY A 330 -11.32 -10.26 13.02
CA GLY A 330 -11.61 -10.24 11.59
C GLY A 330 -10.42 -10.61 10.72
N TYR A 331 -10.72 -10.92 9.46
CA TYR A 331 -9.76 -11.15 8.39
C TYR A 331 -10.13 -10.30 7.17
N LEU A 332 -9.20 -10.19 6.24
CA LEU A 332 -9.42 -9.55 4.93
C LEU A 332 -9.90 -10.59 3.93
N TRP A 333 -10.91 -10.26 3.14
CA TRP A 333 -11.49 -11.18 2.18
C TRP A 333 -11.61 -10.55 0.79
N ASP A 334 -11.04 -11.22 -0.21
CA ASP A 334 -11.44 -11.06 -1.59
C ASP A 334 -12.72 -11.88 -1.86
N ARG A 335 -13.34 -11.69 -3.01
CA ARG A 335 -14.58 -12.35 -3.36
C ARG A 335 -14.45 -13.88 -3.44
N LEU A 336 -13.36 -14.41 -4.02
CA LEU A 336 -13.15 -15.85 -4.14
C LEU A 336 -13.02 -16.51 -2.76
N ASN A 337 -12.12 -16.00 -1.92
CA ASN A 337 -11.83 -16.59 -0.62
C ASN A 337 -13.01 -16.39 0.35
N ALA A 338 -13.72 -15.26 0.27
CA ALA A 338 -14.95 -15.02 1.01
C ALA A 338 -16.02 -16.08 0.68
N ARG A 339 -16.28 -16.31 -0.61
CA ARG A 339 -17.25 -17.31 -1.08
C ARG A 339 -16.90 -18.72 -0.59
N LEU A 340 -15.66 -19.13 -0.71
CA LEU A 340 -15.21 -20.47 -0.34
C LEU A 340 -15.24 -20.74 1.17
N THR A 341 -15.25 -19.69 1.99
CA THR A 341 -15.30 -19.79 3.44
C THR A 341 -16.63 -19.37 4.07
N GLY A 342 -17.60 -18.96 3.24
CA GLY A 342 -18.91 -18.51 3.70
C GLY A 342 -18.88 -17.12 4.36
N ASN A 343 -17.86 -16.31 4.09
CA ASN A 343 -17.74 -14.94 4.57
C ASN A 343 -18.23 -13.93 3.52
N ALA A 344 -18.37 -12.66 3.93
CA ALA A 344 -18.58 -11.54 3.03
C ALA A 344 -17.23 -10.96 2.58
N PRO A 345 -17.09 -10.46 1.33
CA PRO A 345 -15.89 -9.76 0.90
C PRO A 345 -15.74 -8.43 1.64
N THR A 346 -14.50 -8.06 1.93
CA THR A 346 -14.17 -6.87 2.75
C THR A 346 -13.61 -5.70 1.94
N GLY A 347 -13.71 -5.74 0.59
CA GLY A 347 -13.15 -4.70 -0.28
C GLY A 347 -11.63 -4.80 -0.42
N ASN A 348 -11.11 -6.01 -0.36
CA ASN A 348 -9.68 -6.28 -0.40
C ASN A 348 -9.24 -7.10 -1.62
N GLY A 349 -10.13 -7.29 -2.61
CA GLY A 349 -9.79 -7.90 -3.89
C GLY A 349 -9.07 -6.92 -4.80
N ARG A 350 -7.72 -6.99 -4.89
CA ARG A 350 -6.90 -5.98 -5.58
C ARG A 350 -5.95 -6.63 -6.57
N ARG A 351 -5.71 -5.99 -7.72
CA ARG A 351 -4.80 -6.43 -8.79
C ARG A 351 -3.88 -5.32 -9.26
N SER A 352 -2.69 -5.64 -9.77
CA SER A 352 -1.78 -4.61 -10.31
C SER A 352 -2.36 -3.92 -11.54
N SER A 353 -2.89 -4.71 -12.49
CA SER A 353 -3.47 -4.21 -13.74
C SER A 353 -4.53 -5.18 -14.29
N TYR A 354 -5.11 -4.85 -15.45
CA TYR A 354 -5.99 -5.77 -16.20
C TYR A 354 -5.28 -7.06 -16.64
N ARG A 355 -3.96 -7.15 -16.57
CA ARG A 355 -3.19 -8.35 -16.92
C ARG A 355 -3.14 -9.37 -15.79
N ASP A 356 -3.57 -8.97 -14.60
CA ASP A 356 -3.47 -9.77 -13.38
C ASP A 356 -4.86 -10.09 -12.82
N TYR A 357 -5.03 -11.29 -12.28
CA TYR A 357 -6.22 -11.61 -11.49
C TYR A 357 -6.12 -11.00 -10.07
N PRO A 358 -7.24 -10.66 -9.42
CA PRO A 358 -7.20 -10.06 -8.10
C PRO A 358 -6.73 -11.05 -7.02
N LEU A 359 -6.01 -10.51 -6.06
CA LEU A 359 -5.57 -11.18 -4.85
C LEU A 359 -6.17 -10.49 -3.63
N CYS A 360 -6.26 -11.20 -2.52
CA CYS A 360 -6.56 -10.56 -1.23
C CYS A 360 -5.39 -9.70 -0.80
N ARG A 361 -5.60 -8.38 -0.62
CA ARG A 361 -4.55 -7.38 -0.34
C ARG A 361 -5.05 -6.33 0.64
N MET A 362 -4.18 -5.86 1.51
CA MET A 362 -4.42 -4.70 2.37
C MET A 362 -4.70 -3.43 1.59
N THR A 363 -5.32 -2.46 2.26
CA THR A 363 -5.61 -1.10 1.79
C THR A 363 -4.81 -0.06 2.58
N ASN A 364 -5.31 0.42 3.70
CA ASN A 364 -4.57 1.22 4.66
C ASN A 364 -4.67 0.54 6.01
N THR A 365 -3.57 -0.08 6.44
CA THR A 365 -3.53 -0.85 7.69
C THR A 365 -2.90 -0.01 8.79
N TYR A 366 -3.59 0.15 9.93
CA TYR A 366 -3.10 1.01 10.99
C TYR A 366 -3.56 0.55 12.39
N ILE A 367 -2.80 0.98 13.42
CA ILE A 367 -3.23 0.93 14.82
C ILE A 367 -4.05 2.19 15.11
N GLU A 368 -5.20 2.05 15.76
CA GLU A 368 -5.99 3.18 16.22
C GLU A 368 -5.30 3.94 17.36
N PRO A 369 -5.62 5.24 17.55
CA PRO A 369 -4.98 6.05 18.58
C PRO A 369 -5.34 5.55 19.97
N GLY A 370 -4.35 5.53 20.86
CA GLY A 370 -4.51 5.34 22.29
C GLY A 370 -4.72 6.67 23.02
N GLY A 371 -4.60 6.64 24.33
CA GLY A 371 -4.79 7.82 25.18
C GLY A 371 -3.52 8.44 25.75
N VAL A 372 -2.32 7.93 25.41
CA VAL A 372 -1.07 8.38 26.01
C VAL A 372 -0.45 9.50 25.16
N ALA A 373 0.04 10.56 25.81
CA ALA A 373 0.83 11.57 25.11
C ALA A 373 2.15 10.94 24.58
N PRO A 374 2.55 11.18 23.32
CA PRO A 374 3.72 10.53 22.73
C PRO A 374 5.00 10.69 23.54
N GLU A 375 5.21 11.86 24.13
CA GLU A 375 6.39 12.17 24.96
C GLU A 375 6.42 11.34 26.24
N ALA A 376 5.26 11.02 26.80
CA ALA A 376 5.14 10.21 28.01
C ALA A 376 5.58 8.76 27.78
N LEU A 377 5.52 8.27 26.52
CA LEU A 377 5.97 6.92 26.18
C LEU A 377 7.49 6.73 26.30
N MET A 378 8.25 7.82 26.37
CA MET A 378 9.71 7.76 26.55
C MET A 378 10.14 8.11 27.97
N ALA A 379 9.31 8.80 28.74
CA ALA A 379 9.70 9.48 29.98
C ALA A 379 10.30 8.56 31.07
N ASP A 380 9.85 7.32 31.17
CA ASP A 380 10.32 6.33 32.14
C ASP A 380 11.33 5.31 31.57
N VAL A 381 11.67 5.43 30.27
CA VAL A 381 12.64 4.55 29.62
C VAL A 381 14.05 4.92 30.04
N LYS A 382 14.66 4.05 30.88
CA LYS A 382 16.06 4.27 31.35
C LYS A 382 17.07 4.15 30.22
N ARG A 383 16.89 3.15 29.35
CA ARG A 383 17.67 2.90 28.15
C ARG A 383 16.77 2.26 27.11
N GLY A 384 16.78 2.77 25.88
CA GLY A 384 15.93 2.30 24.79
C GLY A 384 16.33 2.91 23.46
N LEU A 385 15.58 2.56 22.43
CA LEU A 385 15.74 3.10 21.08
C LEU A 385 14.42 3.81 20.66
N TYR A 386 14.53 5.04 20.17
CA TYR A 386 13.49 5.70 19.43
C TYR A 386 13.72 5.52 17.93
N CYS A 387 12.80 4.86 17.24
CA CYS A 387 12.83 4.67 15.80
C CYS A 387 12.03 5.78 15.14
N LYS A 388 12.72 6.77 14.57
CA LYS A 388 12.09 7.90 13.86
C LYS A 388 11.73 7.52 12.41
N GLN A 389 12.55 6.70 11.76
CA GLN A 389 12.31 6.23 10.41
C GLN A 389 12.69 4.75 10.28
N LEU A 390 11.74 3.97 9.81
CA LEU A 390 12.00 2.59 9.41
C LEU A 390 12.27 2.55 7.90
N GLY A 391 13.23 1.73 7.51
CA GLY A 391 13.48 1.38 6.13
C GLY A 391 12.57 0.24 5.66
N GLY A 392 13.04 -0.52 4.70
CA GLY A 392 12.39 -1.73 4.28
C GLY A 392 12.38 -2.79 5.38
N GLY A 393 11.37 -3.64 5.36
CA GLY A 393 11.26 -4.77 6.25
C GLY A 393 10.66 -5.98 5.53
N SER A 394 10.75 -7.12 6.17
CA SER A 394 10.13 -8.35 5.70
C SER A 394 9.54 -9.13 6.85
N VAL A 395 8.50 -9.88 6.55
CA VAL A 395 7.89 -10.83 7.48
C VAL A 395 7.69 -12.17 6.78
N SER A 396 7.77 -13.23 7.54
CA SER A 396 7.29 -14.55 7.13
C SER A 396 5.87 -14.76 7.64
N PRO A 397 4.83 -14.74 6.79
CA PRO A 397 3.46 -14.91 7.25
C PRO A 397 3.19 -16.27 7.90
N ALA A 398 4.03 -17.27 7.61
CA ALA A 398 3.88 -18.64 8.11
C ALA A 398 4.26 -18.77 9.59
N ASP A 399 5.32 -18.12 10.01
CA ASP A 399 5.87 -18.20 11.39
C ASP A 399 5.90 -16.86 12.14
N GLY A 400 5.68 -15.74 11.43
CA GLY A 400 5.61 -14.39 12.00
C GLY A 400 6.96 -13.73 12.27
N ASN A 401 8.08 -14.34 11.86
CA ASN A 401 9.39 -13.72 12.05
C ASN A 401 9.57 -12.50 11.17
N PHE A 402 10.08 -11.41 11.75
CA PHE A 402 10.30 -10.15 11.05
C PHE A 402 11.72 -9.62 11.18
N SER A 403 12.10 -8.78 10.23
CA SER A 403 13.30 -7.96 10.26
C SER A 403 13.01 -6.59 9.63
N PHE A 404 13.31 -5.50 10.34
CA PHE A 404 13.17 -4.12 9.87
C PHE A 404 14.46 -3.35 10.10
N GLN A 405 14.86 -2.56 9.10
CA GLN A 405 15.95 -1.61 9.25
C GLN A 405 15.43 -0.32 9.91
N VAL A 406 16.18 0.23 10.84
CA VAL A 406 16.01 1.58 11.37
C VAL A 406 16.96 2.49 10.61
N THR A 407 16.44 3.30 9.71
CA THR A 407 17.23 4.22 8.88
C THR A 407 17.58 5.52 9.61
N GLU A 408 16.72 5.95 10.52
CA GLU A 408 17.00 7.05 11.47
C GLU A 408 16.40 6.70 12.83
N GLY A 409 17.22 6.75 13.86
CA GLY A 409 16.81 6.51 15.24
C GLY A 409 17.59 7.36 16.23
N TRP A 410 17.21 7.26 17.48
CA TRP A 410 17.85 7.97 18.59
C TRP A 410 17.95 7.06 19.80
N GLN A 411 19.10 7.11 20.47
CA GLN A 411 19.25 6.47 21.77
C GLN A 411 18.39 7.19 22.81
N ILE A 412 17.62 6.44 23.58
CA ILE A 412 16.91 6.95 24.76
C ILE A 412 17.75 6.64 25.99
N GLU A 413 18.02 7.67 26.81
CA GLU A 413 18.65 7.53 28.12
C GLU A 413 17.91 8.39 29.15
N ASN A 414 17.38 7.74 30.19
CA ASN A 414 16.63 8.39 31.27
C ASN A 414 15.51 9.32 30.73
N GLY A 415 14.72 8.80 29.79
CA GLY A 415 13.59 9.50 29.21
C GLY A 415 13.93 10.58 28.18
N LYS A 416 15.18 10.70 27.74
CA LYS A 416 15.64 11.73 26.81
C LYS A 416 16.32 11.13 25.59
N LEU A 417 16.09 11.73 24.41
CA LEU A 417 16.86 11.43 23.20
C LEU A 417 18.27 12.03 23.35
N THR A 418 19.31 11.21 23.18
CA THR A 418 20.72 11.64 23.44
C THR A 418 21.51 11.77 22.14
N HIS A 419 21.72 10.69 21.40
CA HIS A 419 22.48 10.75 20.16
C HIS A 419 21.77 9.98 19.04
N PRO A 420 21.98 10.38 17.78
CA PRO A 420 21.39 9.69 16.64
C PRO A 420 21.99 8.30 16.47
N VAL A 421 21.15 7.37 16.01
CA VAL A 421 21.51 5.97 15.77
C VAL A 421 21.26 5.62 14.30
N ARG A 422 22.18 4.86 13.72
CA ARG A 422 22.10 4.31 12.36
C ARG A 422 22.36 2.81 12.36
N ASN A 423 22.05 2.14 11.24
CA ASN A 423 22.33 0.72 11.02
C ASN A 423 21.73 -0.22 12.08
N ALA A 424 20.68 0.22 12.77
CA ALA A 424 19.95 -0.63 13.67
C ALA A 424 19.01 -1.56 12.88
N THR A 425 18.88 -2.79 13.35
CA THR A 425 17.93 -3.76 12.83
C THR A 425 17.03 -4.23 13.95
N LEU A 426 15.71 -4.10 13.79
CA LEU A 426 14.72 -4.67 14.69
C LEU A 426 14.39 -6.08 14.21
N THR A 427 14.56 -7.09 15.06
CA THR A 427 14.23 -8.47 14.75
C THR A 427 13.36 -9.08 15.83
N GLY A 428 12.53 -10.03 15.47
CA GLY A 428 11.67 -10.72 16.41
C GLY A 428 10.58 -11.52 15.73
N ASN A 429 9.62 -11.95 16.54
CA ASN A 429 8.39 -12.57 16.07
C ASN A 429 7.22 -11.60 16.27
N GLY A 430 6.40 -11.39 15.24
CA GLY A 430 5.31 -10.43 15.27
C GLY A 430 4.24 -10.76 16.32
N ASN A 431 4.03 -12.04 16.65
CA ASN A 431 3.11 -12.42 17.71
C ASN A 431 3.60 -11.94 19.08
N ASP A 432 4.87 -12.19 19.37
CA ASP A 432 5.47 -11.80 20.64
C ASP A 432 5.60 -10.29 20.76
N ALA A 433 6.01 -9.63 19.67
CA ALA A 433 6.19 -8.18 19.65
C ALA A 433 4.89 -7.43 19.93
N MET A 434 3.79 -7.83 19.29
CA MET A 434 2.50 -7.16 19.50
C MET A 434 1.92 -7.34 20.91
N LEU A 435 2.22 -8.44 21.56
CA LEU A 435 1.89 -8.68 22.97
C LEU A 435 2.75 -7.87 23.95
N LYS A 436 3.93 -7.39 23.48
CA LYS A 436 4.85 -6.55 24.24
C LYS A 436 4.60 -5.04 24.10
N ILE A 437 3.54 -4.63 23.41
CA ILE A 437 3.13 -3.23 23.38
C ILE A 437 2.58 -2.88 24.76
N ASP A 438 3.16 -1.86 25.40
CA ASP A 438 2.73 -1.35 26.70
C ASP A 438 2.33 0.13 26.68
N GLY A 439 2.41 0.76 25.52
CA GLY A 439 1.99 2.13 25.34
C GLY A 439 1.62 2.45 23.88
N VAL A 440 0.42 3.06 23.72
CA VAL A 440 -0.11 3.51 22.42
C VAL A 440 -0.42 5.00 22.52
N GLY A 441 0.23 5.79 21.70
CA GLY A 441 0.11 7.24 21.66
C GLY A 441 -1.25 7.74 21.17
N SER A 442 -1.50 9.04 21.35
CA SER A 442 -2.71 9.72 20.85
C SER A 442 -2.50 10.39 19.49
N ASP A 443 -1.30 10.30 18.91
CA ASP A 443 -0.81 11.02 17.74
C ASP A 443 -0.90 10.20 16.44
N LEU A 444 -2.00 9.49 16.21
CA LEU A 444 -2.18 8.71 14.98
C LEU A 444 -1.85 9.56 13.74
N ALA A 445 -0.94 9.05 12.93
CA ALA A 445 -0.71 9.51 11.58
C ALA A 445 -0.76 8.31 10.62
N ILE A 446 -1.19 8.56 9.39
CA ILE A 446 -1.19 7.54 8.33
C ILE A 446 -0.28 8.05 7.20
N ASP A 447 0.75 7.29 6.86
CA ASP A 447 1.54 7.52 5.66
C ASP A 447 0.77 6.96 4.45
N GLY A 448 0.13 7.85 3.74
CA GLY A 448 -0.55 7.56 2.47
C GLY A 448 0.32 7.83 1.25
N THR A 449 1.63 8.02 1.42
CA THR A 449 2.53 8.55 0.39
C THR A 449 3.43 7.47 -0.23
N THR A 450 4.07 6.64 0.61
CA THR A 450 5.21 5.81 0.18
C THR A 450 4.89 4.34 0.04
N GLY A 451 3.92 3.82 0.76
CA GLY A 451 3.62 2.40 0.84
C GLY A 451 3.33 1.74 -0.52
N SER A 452 4.09 0.70 -0.82
CA SER A 452 3.86 -0.18 -1.96
C SER A 452 4.08 -1.62 -1.50
N CYS A 453 3.03 -2.42 -1.59
CA CYS A 453 3.00 -3.79 -1.07
C CYS A 453 3.07 -4.79 -2.21
N GLY A 454 4.01 -5.74 -2.13
CA GLY A 454 4.22 -6.81 -3.10
C GLY A 454 3.63 -8.14 -2.64
N LYS A 455 3.00 -8.90 -3.54
CA LYS A 455 2.56 -10.29 -3.33
C LYS A 455 2.40 -10.97 -4.68
N ASP A 456 2.94 -12.18 -4.82
CA ASP A 456 2.84 -12.99 -6.03
C ASP A 456 3.20 -12.23 -7.32
N GLY A 457 4.26 -11.40 -7.27
CA GLY A 457 4.70 -10.57 -8.39
C GLY A 457 3.85 -9.33 -8.67
N GLN A 458 2.78 -9.10 -7.93
CA GLN A 458 1.90 -7.95 -8.05
C GLN A 458 2.19 -6.88 -7.00
N TRP A 459 2.21 -5.61 -7.41
CA TRP A 459 2.46 -4.46 -6.56
C TRP A 459 1.23 -3.57 -6.45
N LYS A 460 0.83 -3.22 -5.21
CA LYS A 460 -0.30 -2.31 -4.97
C LYS A 460 0.10 -1.16 -4.06
N PRO A 461 -0.37 0.06 -4.36
CA PRO A 461 -0.29 1.17 -3.43
C PRO A 461 -1.06 0.87 -2.15
N VAL A 462 -0.46 1.15 -1.01
CA VAL A 462 -1.06 0.98 0.32
C VAL A 462 -0.74 2.18 1.20
N GLY A 463 -1.58 2.46 2.18
CA GLY A 463 -1.23 3.29 3.32
C GLY A 463 -0.88 2.43 4.52
N VAL A 464 -0.02 2.94 5.37
CA VAL A 464 0.31 2.34 6.67
C VAL A 464 0.20 3.40 7.75
N GLY A 465 -0.16 3.02 8.97
CA GLY A 465 -0.28 4.01 10.03
C GLY A 465 -0.23 3.42 11.43
N GLN A 466 0.19 4.27 12.34
CA GLN A 466 0.07 4.05 13.77
C GLN A 466 0.26 5.38 14.51
N PRO A 467 -0.20 5.48 15.77
CA PRO A 467 0.35 6.48 16.69
C PRO A 467 1.77 6.08 17.10
N THR A 468 2.46 6.89 17.88
CA THR A 468 3.70 6.47 18.54
C THR A 468 3.41 5.26 19.44
N VAL A 469 4.18 4.18 19.27
CA VAL A 469 3.97 2.90 20.00
C VAL A 469 5.23 2.52 20.75
N ARG A 470 5.08 2.12 22.02
CA ARG A 470 6.18 1.58 22.82
C ARG A 470 6.04 0.06 22.96
N PHE A 471 7.16 -0.61 22.73
CA PHE A 471 7.36 -2.03 22.98
C PHE A 471 8.29 -2.20 24.18
N THR A 472 7.97 -3.10 25.12
CA THR A 472 8.78 -3.34 26.33
C THR A 472 10.12 -4.01 26.04
N GLY A 473 10.23 -4.72 24.91
CA GLY A 473 11.48 -5.37 24.51
C GLY A 473 11.41 -5.95 23.11
N ILE A 474 12.22 -5.35 22.22
CA ILE A 474 12.49 -5.83 20.87
C ILE A 474 13.99 -6.12 20.77
N THR A 475 14.34 -7.16 20.04
CA THR A 475 15.76 -7.41 19.74
C THR A 475 16.26 -6.39 18.73
N VAL A 476 17.25 -5.62 19.14
CA VAL A 476 17.96 -4.66 18.31
C VAL A 476 19.31 -5.26 17.96
N GLY A 477 19.57 -5.43 16.66
CA GLY A 477 20.88 -5.77 16.12
C GLY A 477 21.58 -4.51 15.63
N GLY A 478 22.92 -4.52 15.68
CA GLY A 478 23.80 -3.55 15.07
C GLY A 478 25.03 -4.28 14.55
N THR A 479 25.88 -3.62 13.77
CA THR A 479 27.16 -4.19 13.31
C THR A 479 28.28 -3.99 14.35
N ALA A 480 28.02 -3.26 15.44
CA ALA A 480 28.93 -3.17 16.57
C ALA A 480 28.93 -4.52 17.33
N LEU A 481 29.96 -5.31 17.09
CA LEU A 481 30.32 -6.51 17.84
C LEU A 481 31.17 -6.11 19.05
#